data_bdd108a37120a3bea3532ed8949038db
#
_entry.id   bdd108a37120a3bea3532ed8949038db
#
_cell.length_a   1.000
_cell.length_b   1.000
_cell.length_c   1.000
_cell.angle_alpha   90.00
_cell.angle_beta   90.00
_cell.angle_gamma   90.00
#
_symmetry.space_group_name_H-M   'P 1'
#
loop_
_entity.id
_entity.type
_entity.pdbx_description
1 polymer ?
#
loop_
_entity_poly.entity_id
_entity_poly.type
_entity_poly.pdbx_seq_one_letter_code
_entity_poly.pdbx_strand_id
1 'polypeptide(L)'
;YSLKKGIDMQAGQSVIIFALYPAAAVMLGGLIAIWRTMSPKLLSAVQHFAAGILFCALSTELLPDLVHRKMPWVTLVGFSLGFIVMLIVKHFAESFGQKGIITPKQQPTSLIMILGFDIAIDGLLIGLGFAAGVKQGLLLTMALTLEVLFLGLSGAAALKSSGATRNRILLITLGFSLTLIVSAWAGLTLLAGASDMLLDAFLAFGLAALLYLVTEELLVEAHEVPET
;
A
#
# COMPACT_ATOMS: atom_id res chain seq x y z
N TYR A 1 32.95 -9.82 5.57
CA TYR A 1 32.19 -8.73 6.26
C TYR A 1 32.01 -7.52 5.34
N SER A 2 33.04 -7.11 4.61
CA SER A 2 33.00 -5.96 3.67
C SER A 2 32.09 -6.16 2.47
N LEU A 3 32.04 -7.36 1.88
CA LEU A 3 31.17 -7.67 0.73
C LEU A 3 29.69 -7.66 1.10
N LYS A 4 29.31 -8.19 2.27
CA LYS A 4 27.92 -8.16 2.75
C LYS A 4 27.45 -6.73 2.99
N LYS A 5 28.29 -5.88 3.58
CA LYS A 5 27.98 -4.46 3.78
C LYS A 5 27.83 -3.67 2.47
N GLY A 6 28.56 -4.05 1.42
CA GLY A 6 28.42 -3.45 0.08
C GLY A 6 27.10 -3.84 -0.61
N ILE A 7 26.67 -5.09 -0.49
CA ILE A 7 25.39 -5.57 -1.02
C ILE A 7 24.21 -4.92 -0.28
N ASP A 8 24.29 -4.84 1.05
CA ASP A 8 23.26 -4.21 1.88
C ASP A 8 23.12 -2.71 1.57
N MET A 9 24.22 -2.03 1.26
CA MET A 9 24.21 -0.61 0.92
C MET A 9 23.62 -0.36 -0.49
N GLN A 10 23.90 -1.24 -1.47
CA GLN A 10 23.30 -1.16 -2.80
C GLN A 10 21.79 -1.48 -2.77
N ALA A 11 21.38 -2.48 -1.99
CA ALA A 11 19.97 -2.81 -1.80
C ALA A 11 19.22 -1.65 -1.12
N GLY A 12 19.82 -1.03 -0.09
CA GLY A 12 19.25 0.14 0.59
C GLY A 12 19.07 1.34 -0.34
N GLN A 13 20.07 1.64 -1.19
CA GLN A 13 19.95 2.70 -2.19
C GLN A 13 18.87 2.39 -3.22
N SER A 14 18.77 1.14 -3.67
CA SER A 14 17.74 0.72 -4.62
C SER A 14 16.35 0.90 -4.04
N VAL A 15 16.09 0.46 -2.80
CA VAL A 15 14.76 0.62 -2.16
C VAL A 15 14.37 2.08 -2.05
N ILE A 16 15.26 2.95 -1.63
CA ILE A 16 14.96 4.39 -1.52
C ILE A 16 14.61 4.97 -2.89
N ILE A 17 15.41 4.68 -3.92
CA ILE A 17 15.17 5.16 -5.28
C ILE A 17 13.82 4.67 -5.81
N PHE A 18 13.50 3.39 -5.61
CA PHE A 18 12.24 2.83 -6.10
C PHE A 18 11.05 3.29 -5.25
N ALA A 19 11.18 3.50 -3.95
CA ALA A 19 10.13 4.07 -3.10
C ALA A 19 9.80 5.54 -3.45
N LEU A 20 10.66 6.24 -4.17
CA LEU A 20 10.34 7.58 -4.69
C LEU A 20 9.20 7.56 -5.72
N TYR A 21 9.01 6.47 -6.48
CA TYR A 21 7.91 6.39 -7.47
C TYR A 21 6.55 6.44 -6.79
N PRO A 22 6.20 5.52 -5.84
CA PRO A 22 4.93 5.61 -5.14
C PRO A 22 4.84 6.86 -4.24
N ALA A 23 5.92 7.33 -3.65
CA ALA A 23 5.93 8.59 -2.90
C ALA A 23 5.58 9.80 -3.79
N ALA A 24 6.10 9.86 -5.00
CA ALA A 24 5.71 10.87 -5.99
C ALA A 24 4.26 10.69 -6.44
N ALA A 25 3.79 9.45 -6.57
CA ALA A 25 2.41 9.15 -6.95
C ALA A 25 1.41 9.66 -5.91
N VAL A 26 1.64 9.46 -4.60
CA VAL A 26 0.82 10.05 -3.52
C VAL A 26 0.73 11.57 -3.66
N MET A 27 1.87 12.23 -3.88
CA MET A 27 1.91 13.69 -4.07
C MET A 27 1.15 14.13 -5.31
N LEU A 28 1.31 13.42 -6.43
CA LEU A 28 0.58 13.69 -7.67
C LEU A 28 -0.93 13.52 -7.49
N GLY A 29 -1.36 12.44 -6.83
CA GLY A 29 -2.77 12.21 -6.49
C GLY A 29 -3.34 13.37 -5.67
N GLY A 30 -2.64 13.78 -4.62
CA GLY A 30 -3.02 14.92 -3.79
C GLY A 30 -3.10 16.24 -4.56
N LEU A 31 -2.12 16.52 -5.41
CA LEU A 31 -2.11 17.71 -6.26
C LEU A 31 -3.28 17.73 -7.25
N ILE A 32 -3.55 16.62 -7.93
CA ILE A 32 -4.68 16.50 -8.87
C ILE A 32 -6.00 16.79 -8.14
N ALA A 33 -6.22 16.21 -6.94
CA ALA A 33 -7.43 16.44 -6.16
C ALA A 33 -7.63 17.91 -5.72
N ILE A 34 -6.53 18.60 -5.43
CA ILE A 34 -6.58 20.02 -5.10
C ILE A 34 -7.07 20.86 -6.29
N TRP A 35 -6.58 20.54 -7.48
CA TRP A 35 -6.80 21.36 -8.68
C TRP A 35 -8.08 20.97 -9.44
N ARG A 36 -8.42 19.67 -9.45
CA ARG A 36 -9.61 19.16 -10.14
C ARG A 36 -10.46 18.30 -9.21
N THR A 37 -11.76 18.49 -9.25
CA THR A 37 -12.72 17.51 -8.71
C THR A 37 -12.89 16.40 -9.75
N MET A 38 -12.50 15.16 -9.41
CA MET A 38 -12.73 14.02 -10.28
C MET A 38 -14.21 13.63 -10.24
N SER A 39 -14.75 13.20 -11.38
CA SER A 39 -16.09 12.65 -11.40
C SER A 39 -16.11 11.28 -10.69
N PRO A 40 -17.18 10.91 -9.98
CA PRO A 40 -17.28 9.60 -9.33
C PRO A 40 -17.02 8.43 -10.30
N LYS A 41 -17.52 8.53 -11.54
CA LYS A 41 -17.29 7.51 -12.58
C LYS A 41 -15.81 7.33 -12.93
N LEU A 42 -15.06 8.41 -13.05
CA LEU A 42 -13.62 8.34 -13.35
C LEU A 42 -12.86 7.76 -12.15
N LEU A 43 -13.26 8.11 -10.93
CA LEU A 43 -12.68 7.58 -9.70
C LEU A 43 -12.87 6.06 -9.63
N SER A 44 -14.11 5.57 -9.80
CA SER A 44 -14.44 4.15 -9.88
C SER A 44 -13.64 3.41 -10.97
N ALA A 45 -13.53 4.00 -12.18
CA ALA A 45 -12.75 3.40 -13.26
C ALA A 45 -11.25 3.24 -12.90
N VAL A 46 -10.66 4.23 -12.23
CA VAL A 46 -9.27 4.18 -11.78
C VAL A 46 -9.08 3.12 -10.68
N GLN A 47 -10.04 2.98 -9.76
CA GLN A 47 -10.02 1.94 -8.72
C GLN A 47 -10.09 0.53 -9.32
N HIS A 48 -11.00 0.28 -10.26
CA HIS A 48 -11.08 -1.01 -10.96
C HIS A 48 -9.78 -1.33 -11.70
N PHE A 49 -9.19 -0.32 -12.35
CA PHE A 49 -7.93 -0.48 -13.06
C PHE A 49 -6.78 -0.80 -12.11
N ALA A 50 -6.67 -0.09 -10.98
CA ALA A 50 -5.67 -0.35 -9.95
C ALA A 50 -5.84 -1.75 -9.34
N ALA A 51 -7.07 -2.13 -8.99
CA ALA A 51 -7.38 -3.48 -8.51
C ALA A 51 -6.97 -4.58 -9.51
N GLY A 52 -7.24 -4.37 -10.80
CA GLY A 52 -6.84 -5.30 -11.87
C GLY A 52 -5.33 -5.47 -11.97
N ILE A 53 -4.56 -4.38 -11.87
CA ILE A 53 -3.09 -4.44 -11.89
C ILE A 53 -2.54 -5.14 -10.65
N LEU A 54 -3.09 -4.84 -9.45
CA LEU A 54 -2.72 -5.54 -8.22
C LEU A 54 -3.00 -7.04 -8.32
N PHE A 55 -4.19 -7.44 -8.76
CA PHE A 55 -4.51 -8.84 -8.99
C PHE A 55 -3.55 -9.51 -9.99
N CYS A 56 -3.20 -8.83 -11.06
CA CYS A 56 -2.25 -9.33 -12.04
C CYS A 56 -0.88 -9.56 -11.37
N ALA A 57 -0.35 -8.57 -10.67
CA ALA A 57 0.95 -8.67 -9.99
C ALA A 57 0.97 -9.78 -8.94
N LEU A 58 -0.08 -9.91 -8.13
CA LEU A 58 -0.18 -10.95 -7.11
C LEU A 58 -0.23 -12.34 -7.73
N SER A 59 -1.03 -12.52 -8.80
CA SER A 59 -1.24 -13.82 -9.44
C SER A 59 -0.06 -14.29 -10.28
N THR A 60 0.65 -13.36 -10.93
CA THR A 60 1.74 -13.73 -11.87
C THR A 60 3.11 -13.76 -11.21
N GLU A 61 3.28 -13.09 -10.09
CA GLU A 61 4.60 -12.94 -9.47
C GLU A 61 4.66 -13.43 -8.03
N LEU A 62 3.82 -12.89 -7.11
CA LEU A 62 3.90 -13.27 -5.69
C LEU A 62 3.47 -14.72 -5.46
N LEU A 63 2.32 -15.10 -6.00
CA LEU A 63 1.78 -16.44 -5.79
C LEU A 63 2.69 -17.54 -6.39
N PRO A 64 3.21 -17.43 -7.63
CA PRO A 64 4.17 -18.40 -8.16
C PRO A 64 5.47 -18.46 -7.35
N ASP A 65 6.01 -17.33 -6.88
CA ASP A 65 7.23 -17.32 -6.06
C ASP A 65 7.03 -18.13 -4.77
N LEU A 66 5.92 -17.92 -4.06
CA LEU A 66 5.55 -18.69 -2.88
C LEU A 66 5.41 -20.19 -3.17
N VAL A 67 4.78 -20.56 -4.29
CA VAL A 67 4.64 -21.96 -4.71
C VAL A 67 6.01 -22.59 -4.99
N HIS A 68 6.93 -21.85 -5.65
CA HIS A 68 8.27 -22.35 -5.96
C HIS A 68 9.15 -22.53 -4.72
N ARG A 69 8.93 -21.79 -3.64
CA ARG A 69 9.68 -21.93 -2.38
C ARG A 69 9.39 -23.24 -1.63
N LYS A 70 8.30 -23.95 -1.98
CA LYS A 70 7.93 -25.27 -1.45
C LYS A 70 7.80 -25.35 0.07
N MET A 71 7.34 -24.28 0.71
CA MET A 71 7.12 -24.19 2.15
C MET A 71 5.62 -24.01 2.50
N PRO A 72 4.72 -24.95 2.14
CA PRO A 72 3.28 -24.76 2.19
C PRO A 72 2.74 -24.42 3.57
N TRP A 73 3.32 -24.98 4.63
CA TRP A 73 2.92 -24.67 6.00
C TRP A 73 3.30 -23.26 6.43
N VAL A 74 4.47 -22.80 6.03
CA VAL A 74 4.93 -21.42 6.29
C VAL A 74 4.05 -20.43 5.55
N THR A 75 3.80 -20.70 4.28
CA THR A 75 2.89 -19.91 3.45
C THR A 75 1.47 -19.85 4.05
N LEU A 76 0.93 -21.00 4.50
CA LEU A 76 -0.39 -21.04 5.14
C LEU A 76 -0.44 -20.19 6.41
N VAL A 77 0.55 -20.31 7.28
CA VAL A 77 0.62 -19.52 8.53
C VAL A 77 0.79 -18.04 8.23
N GLY A 78 1.72 -17.67 7.34
CA GLY A 78 1.96 -16.27 6.96
C GLY A 78 0.71 -15.62 6.35
N PHE A 79 0.05 -16.33 5.43
CA PHE A 79 -1.19 -15.88 4.80
C PHE A 79 -2.32 -15.69 5.82
N SER A 80 -2.51 -16.68 6.71
CA SER A 80 -3.54 -16.58 7.77
C SER A 80 -3.28 -15.40 8.72
N LEU A 81 -2.02 -15.18 9.10
CA LEU A 81 -1.64 -14.04 9.93
C LEU A 81 -1.91 -12.72 9.22
N GLY A 82 -1.57 -12.61 7.93
CA GLY A 82 -1.85 -11.41 7.14
C GLY A 82 -3.33 -11.09 7.10
N PHE A 83 -4.17 -12.08 6.81
CA PHE A 83 -5.61 -11.92 6.79
C PHE A 83 -6.18 -11.52 8.17
N ILE A 84 -5.72 -12.15 9.26
CA ILE A 84 -6.14 -11.82 10.63
C ILE A 84 -5.75 -10.39 10.99
N VAL A 85 -4.52 -9.98 10.67
CA VAL A 85 -4.06 -8.61 10.94
C VAL A 85 -4.91 -7.59 10.19
N MET A 86 -5.24 -7.82 8.92
CA MET A 86 -6.10 -6.92 8.15
C MET A 86 -7.51 -6.85 8.73
N LEU A 87 -8.09 -7.96 9.19
CA LEU A 87 -9.37 -7.95 9.91
C LEU A 87 -9.30 -7.12 11.21
N ILE A 88 -8.22 -7.25 11.96
CA ILE A 88 -8.00 -6.47 13.17
C ILE A 88 -7.90 -4.99 12.84
N VAL A 89 -7.13 -4.63 11.82
CA VAL A 89 -6.99 -3.24 11.34
C VAL A 89 -8.36 -2.67 10.94
N LYS A 90 -9.15 -3.41 10.15
CA LYS A 90 -10.51 -3.02 9.78
C LYS A 90 -11.39 -2.81 11.00
N HIS A 91 -11.38 -3.74 11.94
CA HIS A 91 -12.17 -3.64 13.16
C HIS A 91 -11.81 -2.39 14.00
N PHE A 92 -10.52 -2.09 14.13
CA PHE A 92 -10.07 -0.87 14.79
C PHE A 92 -10.48 0.38 14.00
N ALA A 93 -10.33 0.40 12.68
CA ALA A 93 -10.76 1.49 11.83
C ALA A 93 -12.27 1.78 11.99
N GLU A 94 -13.10 0.74 12.02
CA GLU A 94 -14.54 0.84 12.27
C GLU A 94 -14.86 1.34 13.69
N SER A 95 -14.08 0.94 14.69
CA SER A 95 -14.24 1.38 16.09
C SER A 95 -13.96 2.89 16.28
N PHE A 96 -13.07 3.45 15.45
CA PHE A 96 -12.77 4.90 15.47
C PHE A 96 -13.74 5.75 14.65
N GLY A 97 -14.87 5.20 14.20
CA GLY A 97 -15.97 5.94 13.57
C GLY A 97 -16.08 5.77 12.07
N GLN A 98 -15.47 4.75 11.51
CA GLN A 98 -15.65 4.37 10.12
C GLN A 98 -16.56 3.15 9.98
N LYS A 99 -17.83 3.39 9.73
CA LYS A 99 -18.62 2.42 8.94
C LYS A 99 -18.35 2.77 7.48
N GLY A 100 -17.81 1.82 6.74
CA GLY A 100 -17.45 1.86 5.33
C GLY A 100 -17.88 3.11 4.58
N ILE A 101 -17.06 3.60 3.66
CA ILE A 101 -17.24 4.80 2.85
C ILE A 101 -16.69 6.07 3.52
N ILE A 102 -15.79 6.72 2.82
CA ILE A 102 -15.35 8.09 3.08
C ILE A 102 -16.57 9.01 2.96
N THR A 103 -17.33 9.13 4.05
CA THR A 103 -18.46 10.04 4.07
C THR A 103 -17.99 11.47 4.40
N PRO A 104 -18.64 12.52 3.87
CA PRO A 104 -18.27 13.93 4.14
C PRO A 104 -18.32 14.34 5.62
N LYS A 105 -18.82 13.46 6.50
CA LYS A 105 -18.93 13.70 7.97
C LYS A 105 -17.78 13.11 8.79
N GLN A 106 -16.81 12.45 8.16
CA GLN A 106 -15.66 11.87 8.85
C GLN A 106 -14.76 12.95 9.43
N GLN A 107 -14.32 12.78 10.68
CA GLN A 107 -13.35 13.72 11.24
C GLN A 107 -12.03 13.63 10.44
N PRO A 108 -11.47 14.74 9.97
CA PRO A 108 -10.26 14.75 9.15
C PRO A 108 -9.08 13.98 9.76
N THR A 109 -9.03 13.90 11.09
CA THR A 109 -7.94 13.22 11.82
C THR A 109 -8.01 11.69 11.70
N SER A 110 -9.20 11.09 11.76
CA SER A 110 -9.33 9.63 11.61
C SER A 110 -8.98 9.18 10.22
N LEU A 111 -9.42 9.92 9.20
CA LEU A 111 -9.05 9.67 7.81
C LEU A 111 -7.53 9.70 7.60
N ILE A 112 -6.84 10.73 8.15
CA ILE A 112 -5.39 10.86 8.05
C ILE A 112 -4.68 9.66 8.72
N MET A 113 -5.18 9.22 9.89
CA MET A 113 -4.57 8.08 10.60
C MET A 113 -4.68 6.78 9.82
N ILE A 114 -5.85 6.53 9.22
CA ILE A 114 -6.10 5.29 8.47
C ILE A 114 -5.29 5.26 7.20
N LEU A 115 -5.37 6.31 6.37
CA LEU A 115 -4.57 6.40 5.16
C LEU A 115 -3.06 6.38 5.47
N GLY A 116 -2.65 7.01 6.58
CA GLY A 116 -1.25 6.98 7.01
C GLY A 116 -0.78 5.60 7.43
N PHE A 117 -1.63 4.80 8.06
CA PHE A 117 -1.34 3.42 8.43
C PHE A 117 -1.26 2.52 7.20
N ASP A 118 -2.20 2.68 6.27
CA ASP A 118 -2.25 1.95 5.01
C ASP A 118 -0.97 2.19 4.18
N ILE A 119 -0.62 3.45 3.95
CA ILE A 119 0.62 3.85 3.28
C ILE A 119 1.88 3.34 4.00
N ALA A 120 1.84 3.23 5.34
CA ALA A 120 2.95 2.65 6.09
C ALA A 120 3.10 1.15 5.83
N ILE A 121 1.99 0.42 5.73
CA ILE A 121 1.99 -1.01 5.33
C ILE A 121 2.50 -1.16 3.91
N ASP A 122 2.05 -0.35 2.96
CA ASP A 122 2.51 -0.38 1.57
C ASP A 122 4.01 -0.18 1.45
N GLY A 123 4.54 0.81 2.18
CA GLY A 123 5.97 1.01 2.23
C GLY A 123 6.69 -0.22 2.81
N LEU A 124 6.21 -0.79 3.92
CA LEU A 124 6.78 -2.01 4.49
C LEU A 124 6.78 -3.16 3.47
N LEU A 125 5.69 -3.34 2.71
CA LEU A 125 5.58 -4.37 1.67
C LEU A 125 6.57 -4.15 0.53
N ILE A 126 6.81 -2.91 0.10
CA ILE A 126 7.86 -2.59 -0.87
C ILE A 126 9.23 -3.00 -0.33
N GLY A 127 9.56 -2.59 0.89
CA GLY A 127 10.82 -2.95 1.53
C GLY A 127 11.01 -4.46 1.69
N LEU A 128 9.95 -5.15 2.09
CA LEU A 128 9.88 -6.60 2.15
C LEU A 128 10.13 -7.25 0.79
N GLY A 129 9.48 -6.75 -0.26
CA GLY A 129 9.67 -7.23 -1.62
C GLY A 129 11.14 -7.15 -2.05
N PHE A 130 11.82 -6.05 -1.74
CA PHE A 130 13.25 -5.91 -2.04
C PHE A 130 14.13 -6.81 -1.16
N ALA A 131 13.74 -7.10 0.08
CA ALA A 131 14.43 -8.09 0.93
C ALA A 131 14.30 -9.51 0.36
N ALA A 132 13.17 -9.85 -0.24
CA ALA A 132 12.92 -11.13 -0.90
C ALA A 132 13.62 -11.25 -2.25
N GLY A 133 13.83 -10.14 -2.95
CA GLY A 133 14.54 -10.06 -4.23
C GLY A 133 14.19 -8.80 -5.03
N VAL A 134 15.11 -8.39 -5.89
CA VAL A 134 14.93 -7.17 -6.71
C VAL A 134 13.68 -7.27 -7.60
N LYS A 135 13.38 -8.43 -8.16
CA LYS A 135 12.21 -8.65 -9.01
C LYS A 135 10.93 -8.44 -8.23
N GLN A 136 10.79 -9.05 -7.06
CA GLN A 136 9.64 -8.92 -6.16
C GLN A 136 9.44 -7.47 -5.71
N GLY A 137 10.53 -6.80 -5.33
CA GLY A 137 10.50 -5.40 -4.95
C GLY A 137 10.02 -4.47 -6.06
N LEU A 138 10.51 -4.65 -7.30
CA LEU A 138 10.09 -3.86 -8.45
C LEU A 138 8.60 -4.04 -8.77
N LEU A 139 8.11 -5.27 -8.74
CA LEU A 139 6.72 -5.58 -9.05
C LEU A 139 5.76 -5.00 -8.01
N LEU A 140 6.08 -5.17 -6.72
CA LEU A 140 5.32 -4.53 -5.65
C LEU A 140 5.35 -3.01 -5.76
N THR A 141 6.51 -2.43 -6.07
CA THR A 141 6.62 -0.98 -6.28
C THR A 141 5.72 -0.50 -7.41
N MET A 142 5.69 -1.19 -8.57
CA MET A 142 4.83 -0.82 -9.69
C MET A 142 3.35 -0.92 -9.33
N ALA A 143 2.94 -2.04 -8.72
CA ALA A 143 1.56 -2.28 -8.32
C ALA A 143 1.09 -1.24 -7.29
N LEU A 144 1.85 -1.05 -6.21
CA LEU A 144 1.54 -0.12 -5.14
C LEU A 144 1.64 1.36 -5.57
N THR A 145 2.44 1.68 -6.60
CA THR A 145 2.49 3.06 -7.13
C THR A 145 1.14 3.54 -7.65
N LEU A 146 0.39 2.67 -8.32
CA LEU A 146 -0.94 3.01 -8.81
C LEU A 146 -1.98 3.09 -7.70
N GLU A 147 -1.88 2.18 -6.73
CA GLU A 147 -2.73 2.17 -5.55
C GLU A 147 -2.56 3.45 -4.73
N VAL A 148 -1.33 3.79 -4.33
CA VAL A 148 -1.08 4.98 -3.51
C VAL A 148 -1.33 6.30 -4.27
N LEU A 149 -1.23 6.30 -5.60
CA LEU A 149 -1.72 7.42 -6.43
C LEU A 149 -3.21 7.65 -6.18
N PHE A 150 -3.98 6.56 -6.17
CA PHE A 150 -5.40 6.59 -5.90
C PHE A 150 -5.69 7.01 -4.45
N LEU A 151 -5.01 6.43 -3.46
CA LEU A 151 -5.13 6.82 -2.05
C LEU A 151 -4.82 8.31 -1.83
N GLY A 152 -3.79 8.83 -2.51
CA GLY A 152 -3.46 10.24 -2.50
C GLY A 152 -4.56 11.12 -3.11
N LEU A 153 -5.18 10.63 -4.18
CA LEU A 153 -6.28 11.33 -4.87
C LEU A 153 -7.56 11.34 -4.03
N SER A 154 -8.02 10.17 -3.58
CA SER A 154 -9.25 10.00 -2.81
C SER A 154 -9.15 10.65 -1.43
N GLY A 155 -8.05 10.44 -0.72
CA GLY A 155 -7.78 11.03 0.58
C GLY A 155 -7.71 12.57 0.53
N ALA A 156 -7.03 13.13 -0.47
CA ALA A 156 -7.00 14.58 -0.65
C ALA A 156 -8.36 15.16 -1.05
N ALA A 157 -9.16 14.45 -1.85
CA ALA A 157 -10.52 14.84 -2.19
C ALA A 157 -11.43 14.85 -0.95
N ALA A 158 -11.33 13.81 -0.10
CA ALA A 158 -12.06 13.72 1.15
C ALA A 158 -11.65 14.81 2.17
N LEU A 159 -10.35 15.13 2.27
CA LEU A 159 -9.87 16.24 3.09
C LEU A 159 -10.38 17.59 2.58
N LYS A 160 -10.43 17.78 1.27
CA LYS A 160 -10.96 18.99 0.64
C LYS A 160 -12.46 19.15 0.92
N SER A 161 -13.25 18.08 0.84
CA SER A 161 -14.68 18.09 1.16
C SER A 161 -14.97 18.37 2.64
N SER A 162 -14.04 17.99 3.53
CA SER A 162 -14.06 18.30 4.96
C SER A 162 -13.61 19.73 5.30
N GLY A 163 -13.33 20.58 4.28
CA GLY A 163 -12.93 21.97 4.47
C GLY A 163 -11.45 22.19 4.77
N ALA A 164 -10.59 21.20 4.55
CA ALA A 164 -9.15 21.38 4.72
C ALA A 164 -8.56 22.37 3.70
N THR A 165 -7.65 23.21 4.15
CA THR A 165 -6.96 24.16 3.28
C THR A 165 -5.98 23.44 2.34
N ARG A 166 -5.68 24.04 1.17
CA ARG A 166 -4.72 23.49 0.20
C ARG A 166 -3.37 23.17 0.84
N ASN A 167 -2.85 24.07 1.67
CA ASN A 167 -1.57 23.87 2.34
C ASN A 167 -1.60 22.70 3.31
N ARG A 168 -2.72 22.49 4.02
CA ARG A 168 -2.90 21.35 4.92
C ARG A 168 -2.92 20.04 4.15
N ILE A 169 -3.62 19.99 3.02
CA ILE A 169 -3.65 18.80 2.15
C ILE A 169 -2.24 18.48 1.63
N LEU A 170 -1.49 19.49 1.15
CA LEU A 170 -0.11 19.30 0.69
C LEU A 170 0.82 18.80 1.81
N LEU A 171 0.71 19.33 3.02
CA LEU A 171 1.51 18.85 4.16
C LEU A 171 1.18 17.42 4.54
N ILE A 172 -0.10 17.01 4.48
CA ILE A 172 -0.52 15.64 4.78
C ILE A 172 -0.01 14.69 3.70
N THR A 173 -0.18 15.00 2.41
CA THR A 173 0.32 14.15 1.33
C THR A 173 1.85 14.06 1.32
N LEU A 174 2.56 15.12 1.67
CA LEU A 174 4.00 15.07 1.89
C LEU A 174 4.36 14.15 3.07
N GLY A 175 3.61 14.24 4.17
CA GLY A 175 3.75 13.33 5.31
C GLY A 175 3.58 11.87 4.91
N PHE A 176 2.56 11.56 4.10
CA PHE A 176 2.33 10.23 3.54
C PHE A 176 3.49 9.75 2.67
N SER A 177 4.01 10.61 1.79
CA SER A 177 5.19 10.28 0.96
C SER A 177 6.41 9.96 1.80
N LEU A 178 6.66 10.72 2.87
CA LEU A 178 7.77 10.46 3.79
C LEU A 178 7.56 9.18 4.59
N THR A 179 6.33 8.93 5.07
CA THR A 179 5.97 7.68 5.76
C THR A 179 6.26 6.48 4.87
N LEU A 180 5.86 6.50 3.60
CA LEU A 180 6.09 5.43 2.65
C LEU A 180 7.59 5.13 2.47
N ILE A 181 8.42 6.17 2.27
CA ILE A 181 9.87 6.00 2.10
C ILE A 181 10.50 5.42 3.36
N VAL A 182 10.14 5.94 4.53
CA VAL A 182 10.68 5.48 5.81
C VAL A 182 10.26 4.04 6.10
N SER A 183 9.01 3.68 5.86
CA SER A 183 8.52 2.33 6.06
C SER A 183 9.10 1.34 5.04
N ALA A 184 9.35 1.74 3.79
CA ALA A 184 10.04 0.92 2.81
C ALA A 184 11.49 0.63 3.23
N TRP A 185 12.19 1.63 3.70
CA TRP A 185 13.54 1.43 4.26
C TRP A 185 13.51 0.55 5.50
N ALA A 186 12.54 0.74 6.40
CA ALA A 186 12.36 -0.09 7.60
C ALA A 186 12.06 -1.55 7.22
N GLY A 187 11.16 -1.80 6.27
CA GLY A 187 10.83 -3.15 5.77
C GLY A 187 12.05 -3.90 5.25
N LEU A 188 12.88 -3.23 4.43
CA LEU A 188 14.14 -3.81 3.97
C LEU A 188 15.09 -4.13 5.13
N THR A 189 15.31 -3.18 6.04
CA THR A 189 16.30 -3.34 7.12
C THR A 189 15.90 -4.37 8.16
N LEU A 190 14.62 -4.47 8.48
CA LEU A 190 14.08 -5.47 9.40
C LEU A 190 14.28 -6.90 8.90
N LEU A 191 14.24 -7.09 7.56
CA LEU A 191 14.33 -8.41 6.92
C LEU A 191 15.67 -8.65 6.24
N ALA A 192 16.58 -7.69 6.26
CA ALA A 192 17.94 -7.87 5.77
C ALA A 192 18.63 -9.01 6.52
N GLY A 193 18.93 -10.10 5.80
CA GLY A 193 19.55 -11.30 6.37
C GLY A 193 18.58 -12.23 7.10
N ALA A 194 17.27 -12.05 6.93
CA ALA A 194 16.26 -13.00 7.38
C ALA A 194 16.44 -14.38 6.71
N SER A 195 16.01 -15.42 7.40
CA SER A 195 16.00 -16.78 6.83
C SER A 195 14.96 -16.88 5.70
N ASP A 196 15.18 -17.81 4.75
CA ASP A 196 14.22 -18.06 3.66
C ASP A 196 12.81 -18.36 4.19
N MET A 197 12.71 -19.07 5.31
CA MET A 197 11.46 -19.35 5.99
C MET A 197 10.75 -18.06 6.45
N LEU A 198 11.49 -17.11 6.99
CA LEU A 198 10.91 -15.84 7.46
C LEU A 198 10.48 -14.97 6.28
N LEU A 199 11.30 -14.93 5.22
CA LEU A 199 10.95 -14.22 3.98
C LEU A 199 9.69 -14.81 3.34
N ASP A 200 9.55 -16.14 3.30
CA ASP A 200 8.35 -16.82 2.78
C ASP A 200 7.11 -16.47 3.60
N ALA A 201 7.21 -16.49 4.94
CA ALA A 201 6.10 -16.11 5.83
C ALA A 201 5.66 -14.66 5.60
N PHE A 202 6.60 -13.74 5.44
CA PHE A 202 6.29 -12.33 5.19
C PHE A 202 5.76 -12.06 3.78
N LEU A 203 6.25 -12.78 2.75
CA LEU A 203 5.67 -12.69 1.40
C LEU A 203 4.23 -13.20 1.39
N ALA A 204 3.96 -14.31 2.09
CA ALA A 204 2.61 -14.84 2.24
C ALA A 204 1.69 -13.87 3.02
N PHE A 205 2.21 -13.25 4.07
CA PHE A 205 1.53 -12.16 4.78
C PHE A 205 1.19 -11.00 3.86
N GLY A 206 2.15 -10.51 3.08
CA GLY A 206 1.96 -9.44 2.12
C GLY A 206 0.94 -9.79 1.04
N LEU A 207 0.99 -11.02 0.52
CA LEU A 207 -0.02 -11.52 -0.43
C LEU A 207 -1.43 -11.46 0.15
N ALA A 208 -1.61 -11.89 1.41
CA ALA A 208 -2.91 -11.86 2.09
C ALA A 208 -3.39 -10.43 2.34
N ALA A 209 -2.49 -9.54 2.79
CA ALA A 209 -2.80 -8.14 3.04
C ALA A 209 -3.26 -7.42 1.76
N LEU A 210 -2.50 -7.59 0.66
CA LEU A 210 -2.84 -6.98 -0.63
C LEU A 210 -4.12 -7.58 -1.24
N LEU A 211 -4.35 -8.89 -1.13
CA LEU A 211 -5.61 -9.50 -1.56
C LEU A 211 -6.80 -8.95 -0.79
N TYR A 212 -6.65 -8.82 0.54
CA TYR A 212 -7.67 -8.22 1.38
C TYR A 212 -7.99 -6.79 0.95
N LEU A 213 -6.97 -5.96 0.76
CA LEU A 213 -7.10 -4.57 0.34
C LEU A 213 -7.80 -4.44 -1.02
N VAL A 214 -7.41 -5.25 -2.00
CA VAL A 214 -8.04 -5.24 -3.33
C VAL A 214 -9.52 -5.63 -3.24
N THR A 215 -9.85 -6.66 -2.47
CA THR A 215 -11.23 -7.21 -2.43
C THR A 215 -12.16 -6.43 -1.51
N GLU A 216 -11.68 -5.97 -0.37
CA GLU A 216 -12.48 -5.36 0.68
C GLU A 216 -12.44 -3.82 0.68
N GLU A 217 -11.47 -3.23 0.00
CA GLU A 217 -11.35 -1.77 -0.09
C GLU A 217 -11.51 -1.29 -1.53
N LEU A 218 -10.56 -1.59 -2.43
CA LEU A 218 -10.59 -1.04 -3.79
C LEU A 218 -11.84 -1.43 -4.58
N LEU A 219 -12.22 -2.71 -4.60
CA LEU A 219 -13.37 -3.17 -5.36
C LEU A 219 -14.70 -2.78 -4.70
N VAL A 220 -14.78 -2.78 -3.37
CA VAL A 220 -15.99 -2.35 -2.66
C VAL A 220 -16.24 -0.87 -2.92
N GLU A 221 -15.23 -0.02 -2.75
CA GLU A 221 -15.34 1.42 -2.99
C GLU A 221 -15.64 1.73 -4.47
N ALA A 222 -15.04 0.96 -5.40
CA ALA A 222 -15.30 1.11 -6.83
C ALA A 222 -16.76 0.80 -7.22
N HIS A 223 -17.43 -0.15 -6.53
CA HIS A 223 -18.82 -0.53 -6.81
C HIS A 223 -19.87 0.36 -6.14
N GLU A 224 -19.48 1.24 -5.22
CA GLU A 224 -20.42 2.17 -4.59
C GLU A 224 -20.89 3.29 -5.50
N VAL A 225 -20.23 3.50 -6.64
CA VAL A 225 -20.67 4.43 -7.66
C VAL A 225 -21.74 3.73 -8.52
N PRO A 226 -23.01 4.21 -8.56
CA PRO A 226 -24.06 3.59 -9.37
C PRO A 226 -23.63 3.51 -10.84
N GLU A 227 -23.64 2.32 -11.38
CA GLU A 227 -23.54 2.08 -12.82
C GLU A 227 -24.85 2.53 -13.49
N THR A 228 -24.93 3.76 -13.96
CA THR A 228 -26.04 4.26 -14.81
C THR A 228 -25.51 4.74 -16.13
#